data_5878383d11b52b1c39f25114af9db4f6
#
_entry.id   5878383d11b52b1c39f25114af9db4f6
#
_cell.length_a   1.000
_cell.length_b   1.000
_cell.length_c   1.000
_cell.angle_alpha   90.00
_cell.angle_beta   90.00
_cell.angle_gamma   90.00
#
_symmetry.space_group_name_H-M   'P 1'
#
loop_
_entity.id
_entity.type
_entity.pdbx_description
1 polymer ?
#
loop_
_entity_poly.entity_id
_entity_poly.type
_entity_poly.pdbx_seq_one_letter_code
_entity_poly.pdbx_strand_id
1 'polypeptide(L)'
;MGAKHTVKFDPVDLEMEVDEDETVLDAAFRQGISLMHGCREGQCAACKSFLLEGDVQMDKYSTFALADYESEEGYILLCRSHAYSDLTVELINYDEEELHNAVPLQHLRTKIAAIDPVTHDIVSLRLDLVEPDRFVFKPGQYADIQIPDHGGHRSFSMAMTPTSSSTLEFLIKKYPGGHFSGLLEGGLKVGDELELDGPYGCFTLKEWSDRRMVCIGGGAGMAPILSLLRHMVEENIERPVTFYYGARNPTDLFYLDEISQLGKQLTHFRFVPCLSETWPEGWSEIGAAAESGLVTEVVDRMETGLDECDHYLCGPPPMVDAAIALLELNDVPCEHIHYDKFTTSVE
;
A
#
# COMPACT_ATOMS: atom_id res chain seq x y z
N MET A 1 5.35 16.83 27.68
CA MET A 1 6.01 17.38 26.48
C MET A 1 7.46 17.05 26.64
N GLY A 2 7.99 16.16 25.78
CA GLY A 2 9.40 15.84 25.70
C GLY A 2 10.23 17.05 25.28
N ALA A 3 11.53 16.91 25.23
CA ALA A 3 12.38 17.90 24.57
C ALA A 3 12.11 17.88 23.06
N LYS A 4 12.39 19.00 22.40
CA LYS A 4 12.26 19.11 20.96
C LYS A 4 13.64 19.13 20.31
N HIS A 5 13.77 18.42 19.22
CA HIS A 5 15.00 18.29 18.45
C HIS A 5 14.75 18.64 17.00
N THR A 6 15.81 18.95 16.28
CA THR A 6 15.79 19.22 14.85
C THR A 6 16.25 18.00 14.07
N VAL A 7 15.54 17.62 13.02
CA VAL A 7 15.93 16.55 12.09
C VAL A 7 16.24 17.19 10.74
N LYS A 8 17.45 16.99 10.24
CA LYS A 8 17.89 17.37 8.89
C LYS A 8 17.96 16.12 8.01
N PHE A 9 17.46 16.25 6.79
CA PHE A 9 17.46 15.16 5.82
C PHE A 9 18.44 15.42 4.68
N ASP A 10 19.39 14.50 4.48
CA ASP A 10 20.31 14.46 3.38
C ASP A 10 19.81 13.46 2.30
N PRO A 11 19.96 13.70 0.99
CA PRO A 11 20.60 14.84 0.34
C PRO A 11 19.63 16.01 0.06
N VAL A 12 18.43 15.98 0.60
CA VAL A 12 17.41 17.02 0.38
C VAL A 12 17.59 18.17 1.39
N ASP A 13 17.33 19.40 0.98
CA ASP A 13 17.37 20.57 1.86
C ASP A 13 16.06 20.68 2.66
N LEU A 14 15.85 19.70 3.54
CA LEU A 14 14.65 19.58 4.36
C LEU A 14 15.02 19.49 5.84
N GLU A 15 14.36 20.30 6.64
CA GLU A 15 14.53 20.32 8.09
C GLU A 15 13.16 20.34 8.77
N MET A 16 13.00 19.60 9.86
CA MET A 16 11.76 19.57 10.66
C MET A 16 12.05 19.46 12.15
N GLU A 17 11.04 19.78 12.97
CA GLU A 17 11.08 19.64 14.42
C GLU A 17 10.39 18.33 14.85
N VAL A 18 11.02 17.57 15.75
CA VAL A 18 10.48 16.34 16.34
C VAL A 18 10.43 16.46 17.86
N ASP A 19 9.37 15.96 18.50
CA ASP A 19 9.23 15.81 19.94
C ASP A 19 9.72 14.40 20.36
N GLU A 20 10.38 14.24 21.50
CA GLU A 20 10.81 12.93 22.02
C GLU A 20 9.65 11.92 22.15
N ASP A 21 8.42 12.42 22.36
CA ASP A 21 7.23 11.60 22.57
C ASP A 21 6.62 11.06 21.24
N GLU A 22 7.11 11.48 20.07
CA GLU A 22 6.63 11.05 18.75
C GLU A 22 7.75 10.41 17.92
N THR A 23 7.38 9.60 16.92
CA THR A 23 8.36 9.08 15.97
C THR A 23 8.77 10.15 14.96
N VAL A 24 9.96 10.00 14.34
CA VAL A 24 10.42 10.88 13.26
C VAL A 24 9.39 10.95 12.13
N LEU A 25 8.75 9.81 11.80
CA LEU A 25 7.73 9.76 10.76
C LEU A 25 6.44 10.49 11.16
N ASP A 26 5.98 10.37 12.42
CA ASP A 26 4.79 11.07 12.89
C ASP A 26 5.00 12.60 12.93
N ALA A 27 6.21 13.03 13.33
CA ALA A 27 6.62 14.44 13.26
C ALA A 27 6.56 14.97 11.81
N ALA A 28 6.99 14.16 10.83
CA ALA A 28 6.90 14.51 9.41
C ALA A 28 5.44 14.70 8.97
N PHE A 29 4.55 13.76 9.31
CA PHE A 29 3.12 13.89 9.01
C PHE A 29 2.50 15.14 9.61
N ARG A 30 2.81 15.42 10.88
CA ARG A 30 2.32 16.62 11.59
C ARG A 30 2.74 17.92 10.88
N GLN A 31 3.88 17.93 10.20
CA GLN A 31 4.42 19.09 9.48
C GLN A 31 4.15 19.07 7.96
N GLY A 32 3.34 18.12 7.48
CA GLY A 32 2.95 18.02 6.09
C GLY A 32 4.10 17.56 5.17
N ILE A 33 5.04 16.78 5.71
CA ILE A 33 6.18 16.21 4.98
C ILE A 33 5.86 14.75 4.67
N SER A 34 5.96 14.35 3.40
CA SER A 34 5.70 12.99 2.95
C SER A 34 6.99 12.18 2.83
N LEU A 35 7.52 11.71 3.96
CA LEU A 35 8.62 10.75 3.94
C LEU A 35 8.13 9.38 3.46
N MET A 36 9.02 8.63 2.76
CA MET A 36 8.70 7.27 2.30
C MET A 36 8.29 6.37 3.46
N HIS A 37 7.13 5.76 3.34
CA HIS A 37 6.57 4.85 4.34
C HIS A 37 5.59 3.85 3.73
N GLY A 38 5.38 2.75 4.45
CA GLY A 38 4.36 1.75 4.16
C GLY A 38 3.60 1.40 5.44
N CYS A 39 3.96 0.31 6.11
CA CYS A 39 3.21 -0.25 7.26
C CYS A 39 3.18 0.63 8.52
N ARG A 40 4.14 1.52 8.73
CA ARG A 40 4.35 2.35 9.95
C ARG A 40 4.56 1.55 11.25
N GLU A 41 4.67 0.24 11.17
CA GLU A 41 4.81 -0.69 12.31
C GLU A 41 6.18 -1.40 12.33
N GLY A 42 7.17 -0.93 11.57
CA GLY A 42 8.50 -1.52 11.51
C GLY A 42 8.55 -2.91 10.87
N GLN A 43 7.69 -3.21 9.87
CA GLN A 43 7.57 -4.53 9.25
C GLN A 43 8.01 -4.57 7.78
N CYS A 44 7.98 -3.42 7.05
CA CYS A 44 8.09 -3.40 5.59
C CYS A 44 9.38 -2.79 5.03
N ALA A 45 10.21 -2.20 5.87
CA ALA A 45 11.45 -1.47 5.51
C ALA A 45 11.29 -0.22 4.64
N ALA A 46 10.07 0.20 4.22
CA ALA A 46 9.89 1.34 3.32
C ALA A 46 10.45 2.67 3.86
N CYS A 47 10.45 2.86 5.19
CA CYS A 47 10.99 4.05 5.86
C CYS A 47 12.44 3.86 6.36
N LYS A 48 13.18 2.86 5.84
CA LYS A 48 14.58 2.63 6.21
C LYS A 48 15.44 3.79 5.73
N SER A 49 16.25 4.35 6.62
CA SER A 49 17.13 5.48 6.37
C SER A 49 18.44 5.26 7.13
N PHE A 50 19.44 6.07 6.88
CA PHE A 50 20.72 5.95 7.56
C PHE A 50 20.94 7.14 8.51
N LEU A 51 21.30 6.88 9.77
CA LEU A 51 21.59 7.89 10.76
C LEU A 51 23.05 8.36 10.61
N LEU A 52 23.24 9.59 10.12
CA LEU A 52 24.57 10.18 9.97
C LEU A 52 25.07 10.79 11.29
N GLU A 53 24.18 11.48 12.03
CA GLU A 53 24.52 12.11 13.31
C GLU A 53 23.30 12.09 14.25
N GLY A 54 23.59 11.99 15.55
CA GLY A 54 22.62 12.09 16.63
C GLY A 54 22.31 10.76 17.32
N ASP A 55 21.37 10.83 18.28
CA ASP A 55 20.96 9.71 19.11
C ASP A 55 19.48 9.38 18.90
N VAL A 56 19.18 8.14 18.57
CA VAL A 56 17.81 7.63 18.40
C VAL A 56 17.59 6.39 19.27
N GLN A 57 16.34 6.23 19.72
CA GLN A 57 15.85 4.98 20.26
C GLN A 57 14.72 4.48 19.37
N MET A 58 14.82 3.21 18.93
CA MET A 58 13.78 2.59 18.14
C MET A 58 12.84 1.75 19.01
N ASP A 59 11.54 1.89 18.74
CA ASP A 59 10.53 0.95 19.22
C ASP A 59 10.73 -0.43 18.59
N LYS A 60 9.98 -1.44 19.09
CA LYS A 60 10.02 -2.80 18.54
C LYS A 60 9.74 -2.82 17.03
N TYR A 61 10.56 -3.55 16.29
CA TYR A 61 10.46 -3.77 14.85
C TYR A 61 10.81 -5.23 14.49
N SER A 62 10.57 -5.61 13.24
CA SER A 62 10.91 -6.92 12.69
C SER A 62 12.34 -6.92 12.13
N THR A 63 13.10 -7.98 12.41
CA THR A 63 14.43 -8.20 11.81
C THR A 63 14.37 -8.41 10.29
N PHE A 64 13.20 -8.67 9.72
CA PHE A 64 12.99 -8.64 8.26
C PHE A 64 12.97 -7.22 7.69
N ALA A 65 12.55 -6.22 8.47
CA ALA A 65 12.56 -4.83 8.04
C ALA A 65 13.91 -4.15 8.25
N LEU A 66 14.61 -4.54 9.32
CA LEU A 66 15.94 -4.05 9.65
C LEU A 66 16.70 -5.18 10.34
N ALA A 67 17.69 -5.73 9.66
CA ALA A 67 18.53 -6.79 10.21
C ALA A 67 19.46 -6.23 11.31
N ASP A 68 19.85 -7.07 12.25
CA ASP A 68 20.70 -6.65 13.39
C ASP A 68 22.01 -6.00 12.91
N TYR A 69 22.64 -6.54 11.86
CA TYR A 69 23.86 -5.97 11.29
C TYR A 69 23.65 -4.59 10.65
N GLU A 70 22.48 -4.35 10.02
CA GLU A 70 22.14 -3.04 9.45
C GLU A 70 21.95 -2.00 10.57
N SER A 71 21.27 -2.39 11.66
CA SER A 71 21.11 -1.53 12.84
C SER A 71 22.45 -1.20 13.49
N GLU A 72 23.37 -2.16 13.55
CA GLU A 72 24.74 -1.95 14.04
C GLU A 72 25.57 -1.02 13.12
N GLU A 73 25.28 -1.02 11.82
CA GLU A 73 25.90 -0.12 10.84
C GLU A 73 25.32 1.31 10.86
N GLY A 74 24.18 1.54 11.52
CA GLY A 74 23.57 2.86 11.65
C GLY A 74 22.27 3.05 10.85
N TYR A 75 21.72 1.99 10.26
CA TYR A 75 20.39 2.07 9.66
C TYR A 75 19.29 2.14 10.71
N ILE A 76 18.26 2.94 10.42
CA ILE A 76 17.10 3.16 11.29
C ILE A 76 15.79 3.03 10.51
N LEU A 77 14.68 2.81 11.22
CA LEU A 77 13.33 2.88 10.66
C LEU A 77 12.62 4.13 11.19
N LEU A 78 12.37 5.12 10.36
CA LEU A 78 11.80 6.42 10.78
C LEU A 78 10.47 6.29 11.52
N CYS A 79 9.66 5.29 11.18
CA CYS A 79 8.39 5.01 11.85
C CYS A 79 8.53 4.39 13.25
N ARG A 80 9.75 4.05 13.67
CA ARG A 80 10.04 3.46 14.99
C ARG A 80 11.07 4.26 15.77
N SER A 81 11.65 5.31 15.17
CA SER A 81 12.73 6.10 15.73
C SER A 81 12.21 7.31 16.48
N HIS A 82 12.58 7.43 17.76
CA HIS A 82 12.41 8.59 18.60
C HIS A 82 13.74 9.32 18.74
N ALA A 83 13.73 10.64 18.58
CA ALA A 83 14.93 11.47 18.66
C ALA A 83 15.25 11.85 20.11
N TYR A 84 16.50 11.72 20.52
CA TYR A 84 17.01 12.16 21.83
C TYR A 84 18.11 13.21 21.71
N SER A 85 18.40 13.66 20.50
CA SER A 85 19.24 14.81 20.15
C SER A 85 18.82 15.35 18.78
N ASP A 86 19.45 16.42 18.33
CA ASP A 86 19.36 16.80 16.92
C ASP A 86 19.91 15.68 16.04
N LEU A 87 19.23 15.40 14.90
CA LEU A 87 19.55 14.31 13.99
C LEU A 87 19.95 14.84 12.63
N THR A 88 20.88 14.12 11.97
CA THR A 88 21.11 14.19 10.52
C THR A 88 20.86 12.80 9.95
N VAL A 89 19.90 12.68 9.03
CA VAL A 89 19.41 11.42 8.47
C VAL A 89 19.57 11.43 6.96
N GLU A 90 20.24 10.43 6.41
CA GLU A 90 20.30 10.19 4.97
C GLU A 90 19.09 9.40 4.52
N LEU A 91 18.29 9.97 3.61
CA LEU A 91 17.16 9.30 2.98
C LEU A 91 17.66 8.38 1.87
N ILE A 92 17.47 7.08 2.02
CA ILE A 92 17.85 6.07 1.02
C ILE A 92 16.83 6.02 -0.12
N ASN A 93 15.55 6.07 0.25
CA ASN A 93 14.42 6.14 -0.68
C ASN A 93 13.66 7.43 -0.43
N TYR A 94 13.54 8.27 -1.44
CA TYR A 94 12.72 9.48 -1.39
C TYR A 94 12.25 9.86 -2.79
N ASP A 95 11.20 10.64 -2.83
CA ASP A 95 10.66 11.26 -4.04
C ASP A 95 10.54 12.76 -3.76
N GLU A 96 11.34 13.58 -4.42
CA GLU A 96 11.41 15.02 -4.15
C GLU A 96 10.07 15.72 -4.39
N GLU A 97 9.29 15.28 -5.38
CA GLU A 97 7.97 15.84 -5.64
C GLU A 97 6.98 15.48 -4.54
N GLU A 98 7.05 14.25 -4.02
CA GLU A 98 6.17 13.77 -2.95
C GLU A 98 6.50 14.39 -1.59
N LEU A 99 7.76 14.68 -1.30
CA LEU A 99 8.18 15.26 -0.01
C LEU A 99 7.41 16.53 0.37
N HIS A 100 7.12 17.39 -0.62
CA HIS A 100 6.45 18.67 -0.41
C HIS A 100 4.96 18.66 -0.76
N ASN A 101 4.46 17.57 -1.32
CA ASN A 101 3.08 17.42 -1.80
C ASN A 101 2.26 16.44 -0.96
N ALA A 102 2.53 16.35 0.33
CA ALA A 102 1.76 15.53 1.26
C ALA A 102 0.29 15.95 1.27
N VAL A 103 -0.60 14.99 1.17
CA VAL A 103 -2.02 15.24 1.47
C VAL A 103 -2.17 15.30 2.98
N PRO A 104 -2.74 16.38 3.54
CA PRO A 104 -2.91 16.48 4.99
C PRO A 104 -3.72 15.33 5.55
N LEU A 105 -3.31 14.83 6.73
CA LEU A 105 -4.08 13.83 7.45
C LEU A 105 -5.44 14.38 7.86
N GLN A 106 -6.46 13.56 7.70
CA GLN A 106 -7.85 13.87 8.02
C GLN A 106 -8.39 12.79 8.95
N HIS A 107 -9.17 13.22 9.93
CA HIS A 107 -9.98 12.33 10.74
C HIS A 107 -11.38 12.25 10.13
N LEU A 108 -11.87 11.02 9.90
CA LEU A 108 -13.11 10.75 9.18
C LEU A 108 -14.10 10.04 10.10
N ARG A 109 -15.34 10.51 10.11
CA ARG A 109 -16.47 9.76 10.63
C ARG A 109 -17.27 9.19 9.49
N THR A 110 -17.55 7.90 9.56
CA THR A 110 -18.23 7.17 8.47
C THR A 110 -19.35 6.30 9.03
N LYS A 111 -20.21 5.86 8.12
CA LYS A 111 -21.24 4.85 8.37
C LYS A 111 -21.09 3.68 7.42
N ILE A 112 -21.23 2.47 7.94
CA ILE A 112 -21.20 1.26 7.10
C ILE A 112 -22.41 1.27 6.16
N ALA A 113 -22.14 1.38 4.87
CA ALA A 113 -23.14 1.29 3.82
C ALA A 113 -23.38 -0.15 3.37
N ALA A 114 -22.33 -0.97 3.30
CA ALA A 114 -22.41 -2.37 2.94
C ALA A 114 -21.21 -3.18 3.45
N ILE A 115 -21.43 -4.48 3.66
CA ILE A 115 -20.43 -5.50 3.96
C ILE A 115 -20.73 -6.69 3.04
N ASP A 116 -20.05 -6.77 1.92
CA ASP A 116 -20.34 -7.74 0.87
C ASP A 116 -19.18 -8.77 0.75
N PRO A 117 -19.40 -10.07 0.94
CA PRO A 117 -18.38 -11.06 0.67
C PRO A 117 -18.08 -11.11 -0.83
N VAL A 118 -16.80 -10.98 -1.22
CA VAL A 118 -16.36 -11.06 -2.62
C VAL A 118 -15.64 -12.37 -2.93
N THR A 119 -15.00 -12.98 -1.93
CA THR A 119 -14.51 -14.36 -1.94
C THR A 119 -14.83 -15.02 -0.60
N HIS A 120 -14.38 -16.26 -0.40
CA HIS A 120 -14.55 -16.95 0.88
C HIS A 120 -13.83 -16.24 2.06
N ASP A 121 -12.76 -15.46 1.77
CA ASP A 121 -11.92 -14.81 2.76
C ASP A 121 -11.69 -13.30 2.53
N ILE A 122 -12.31 -12.71 1.49
CA ILE A 122 -12.24 -11.26 1.21
C ILE A 122 -13.64 -10.65 1.23
N VAL A 123 -13.75 -9.50 1.88
CA VAL A 123 -14.98 -8.70 2.02
C VAL A 123 -14.75 -7.33 1.40
N SER A 124 -15.71 -6.83 0.63
CA SER A 124 -15.83 -5.41 0.27
C SER A 124 -16.58 -4.69 1.39
N LEU A 125 -15.89 -3.80 2.09
CA LEU A 125 -16.47 -2.91 3.09
C LEU A 125 -16.67 -1.54 2.45
N ARG A 126 -17.93 -1.08 2.37
CA ARG A 126 -18.27 0.26 1.88
C ARG A 126 -18.75 1.14 3.02
N LEU A 127 -18.18 2.33 3.11
CA LEU A 127 -18.44 3.30 4.16
C LEU A 127 -18.89 4.62 3.54
N ASP A 128 -20.07 5.11 3.92
CA ASP A 128 -20.51 6.45 3.57
C ASP A 128 -19.84 7.48 4.48
N LEU A 129 -19.25 8.51 3.91
CA LEU A 129 -18.61 9.59 4.63
C LEU A 129 -19.66 10.47 5.32
N VAL A 130 -19.51 10.68 6.63
CA VAL A 130 -20.38 11.53 7.44
C VAL A 130 -19.71 12.88 7.69
N GLU A 131 -18.41 12.88 8.00
CA GLU A 131 -17.59 14.06 8.27
C GLU A 131 -16.11 13.72 7.99
N PRO A 132 -15.38 14.60 7.29
CA PRO A 132 -15.84 15.81 6.57
C PRO A 132 -16.69 15.48 5.34
N ASP A 133 -17.21 16.48 4.63
CA ASP A 133 -18.01 16.27 3.41
C ASP A 133 -17.22 15.62 2.26
N ARG A 134 -15.89 15.68 2.30
CA ARG A 134 -15.01 15.16 1.27
C ARG A 134 -13.72 14.64 1.90
N PHE A 135 -13.27 13.48 1.44
CA PHE A 135 -11.95 12.92 1.75
C PHE A 135 -10.99 13.15 0.59
N VAL A 136 -9.85 13.79 0.86
CA VAL A 136 -8.81 14.04 -0.15
C VAL A 136 -7.70 13.01 0.05
N PHE A 137 -7.33 12.30 -1.01
CA PHE A 137 -6.25 11.31 -1.00
C PHE A 137 -5.72 11.12 -2.42
N LYS A 138 -4.57 10.44 -2.56
CA LYS A 138 -4.04 9.99 -3.86
C LYS A 138 -4.41 8.52 -4.10
N PRO A 139 -4.74 8.11 -5.35
CA PRO A 139 -5.01 6.71 -5.68
C PRO A 139 -3.87 5.80 -5.22
N GLY A 140 -4.23 4.65 -4.62
CA GLY A 140 -3.28 3.68 -4.06
C GLY A 140 -2.95 3.87 -2.59
N GLN A 141 -3.29 5.02 -1.98
CA GLN A 141 -3.13 5.25 -0.54
C GLN A 141 -4.09 4.39 0.30
N TYR A 142 -3.82 4.31 1.61
CA TYR A 142 -4.62 3.58 2.58
C TYR A 142 -5.11 4.50 3.72
N ALA A 143 -6.06 4.00 4.50
CA ALA A 143 -6.52 4.65 5.73
C ALA A 143 -6.50 3.64 6.89
N ASP A 144 -6.36 4.17 8.10
CA ASP A 144 -6.46 3.42 9.35
C ASP A 144 -7.90 3.42 9.82
N ILE A 145 -8.53 2.26 9.88
CA ILE A 145 -9.86 2.09 10.47
C ILE A 145 -9.68 1.76 11.95
N GLN A 146 -10.24 2.59 12.82
CA GLN A 146 -10.23 2.36 14.27
C GLN A 146 -11.01 1.09 14.61
N ILE A 147 -10.48 0.27 15.50
CA ILE A 147 -11.17 -0.93 15.99
C ILE A 147 -12.10 -0.51 17.13
N PRO A 148 -13.43 -0.63 16.95
CA PRO A 148 -14.38 -0.29 18.01
C PRO A 148 -14.07 -1.03 19.32
N ASP A 149 -14.13 -0.31 20.44
CA ASP A 149 -13.96 -0.83 21.81
C ASP A 149 -12.59 -1.50 22.11
N HIS A 150 -11.60 -1.42 21.21
CA HIS A 150 -10.31 -2.11 21.38
C HIS A 150 -9.09 -1.18 21.51
N GLY A 151 -9.23 0.09 21.12
CA GLY A 151 -8.14 1.08 21.24
C GLY A 151 -6.96 0.85 20.31
N GLY A 152 -7.21 0.37 19.11
CA GLY A 152 -6.21 0.20 18.04
C GLY A 152 -6.86 0.40 16.67
N HIS A 153 -6.06 0.32 15.62
CA HIS A 153 -6.51 0.48 14.24
C HIS A 153 -6.02 -0.67 13.36
N ARG A 154 -6.55 -0.75 12.13
CA ARG A 154 -6.02 -1.57 11.04
C ARG A 154 -5.99 -0.75 9.78
N SER A 155 -4.87 -0.85 9.07
CA SER A 155 -4.63 -0.15 7.81
C SER A 155 -5.20 -0.94 6.64
N PHE A 156 -6.00 -0.26 5.80
CA PHE A 156 -6.58 -0.86 4.59
C PHE A 156 -6.45 0.10 3.41
N SER A 157 -5.97 -0.43 2.29
CA SER A 157 -5.84 0.35 1.05
C SER A 157 -7.22 0.63 0.45
N MET A 158 -7.39 1.84 -0.02
CA MET A 158 -8.62 2.29 -0.67
C MET A 158 -8.72 1.73 -2.09
N ALA A 159 -9.90 1.23 -2.45
CA ALA A 159 -10.16 0.68 -3.78
C ALA A 159 -10.81 1.70 -4.73
N MET A 160 -11.40 2.79 -4.20
CA MET A 160 -12.04 3.84 -4.99
C MET A 160 -11.07 4.95 -5.41
N THR A 161 -11.56 5.92 -6.16
CA THR A 161 -10.83 7.12 -6.59
C THR A 161 -11.17 8.33 -5.70
N PRO A 162 -10.32 9.38 -5.68
CA PRO A 162 -10.60 10.61 -4.94
C PRO A 162 -11.89 11.32 -5.37
N THR A 163 -12.34 11.13 -6.61
CA THR A 163 -13.59 11.72 -7.12
C THR A 163 -14.84 11.07 -6.50
N SER A 164 -14.74 9.80 -6.10
CA SER A 164 -15.80 9.04 -5.42
C SER A 164 -15.80 9.19 -3.90
N SER A 165 -15.27 10.28 -3.37
CA SER A 165 -14.93 10.47 -1.95
C SER A 165 -16.12 10.57 -0.96
N SER A 166 -17.36 10.44 -1.41
CA SER A 166 -18.53 10.33 -0.51
C SER A 166 -18.78 8.90 0.01
N THR A 167 -18.26 7.89 -0.69
CA THR A 167 -18.34 6.49 -0.29
C THR A 167 -16.97 5.86 -0.43
N LEU A 168 -16.41 5.40 0.68
CA LEU A 168 -15.12 4.75 0.73
C LEU A 168 -15.30 3.25 0.52
N GLU A 169 -14.40 2.62 -0.23
CA GLU A 169 -14.41 1.17 -0.49
C GLU A 169 -13.07 0.56 -0.11
N PHE A 170 -13.13 -0.50 0.69
CA PHE A 170 -11.98 -1.29 1.15
C PHE A 170 -12.18 -2.76 0.84
N LEU A 171 -11.14 -3.43 0.36
CA LEU A 171 -11.12 -4.87 0.16
C LEU A 171 -10.32 -5.49 1.29
N ILE A 172 -11.01 -6.18 2.20
CA ILE A 172 -10.44 -6.64 3.45
C ILE A 172 -10.35 -8.15 3.47
N LYS A 173 -9.12 -8.68 3.56
CA LYS A 173 -8.91 -10.10 3.79
C LYS A 173 -9.13 -10.44 5.26
N LYS A 174 -9.96 -11.45 5.49
CA LYS A 174 -10.21 -12.00 6.82
C LYS A 174 -9.11 -13.00 7.19
N TYR A 175 -8.61 -12.88 8.41
CA TYR A 175 -7.66 -13.80 9.00
C TYR A 175 -8.29 -14.50 10.21
N PRO A 176 -8.16 -15.84 10.35
CA PRO A 176 -8.64 -16.55 11.52
C PRO A 176 -8.06 -15.97 12.82
N GLY A 177 -8.94 -15.63 13.77
CA GLY A 177 -8.55 -15.04 15.05
C GLY A 177 -8.18 -13.56 15.02
N GLY A 178 -8.19 -12.92 13.85
CA GLY A 178 -7.93 -11.46 13.76
C GLY A 178 -9.08 -10.64 14.34
N HIS A 179 -8.78 -9.62 15.15
CA HIS A 179 -9.81 -8.79 15.80
C HIS A 179 -10.75 -8.14 14.77
N PHE A 180 -10.23 -7.45 13.78
CA PHE A 180 -11.07 -6.81 12.76
C PHE A 180 -11.83 -7.82 11.90
N SER A 181 -11.21 -8.99 11.62
CA SER A 181 -11.87 -10.10 10.93
C SER A 181 -13.09 -10.60 11.69
N GLY A 182 -12.98 -10.76 13.02
CA GLY A 182 -14.09 -11.15 13.90
C GLY A 182 -15.23 -10.13 13.90
N LEU A 183 -14.91 -8.83 13.82
CA LEU A 183 -15.92 -7.78 13.68
C LEU A 183 -16.69 -7.90 12.34
N LEU A 184 -16.01 -8.20 11.24
CA LEU A 184 -16.64 -8.42 9.93
C LEU A 184 -17.51 -9.70 9.89
N GLU A 185 -17.25 -10.68 10.75
CA GLU A 185 -18.01 -11.94 10.83
C GLU A 185 -19.29 -11.84 11.66
N GLY A 186 -19.69 -10.66 12.13
CA GLY A 186 -20.97 -10.45 12.80
C GLY A 186 -20.96 -9.42 13.92
N GLY A 187 -19.83 -8.79 14.19
CA GLY A 187 -19.74 -7.67 15.14
C GLY A 187 -20.23 -6.35 14.54
N LEU A 188 -19.93 -6.12 13.26
CA LEU A 188 -20.32 -4.91 12.52
C LEU A 188 -21.58 -5.12 11.69
N LYS A 189 -22.38 -4.08 11.54
CA LYS A 189 -23.63 -4.08 10.76
C LYS A 189 -23.75 -2.81 9.91
N VAL A 190 -24.51 -2.89 8.84
CA VAL A 190 -24.90 -1.71 8.05
C VAL A 190 -25.55 -0.68 8.97
N GLY A 191 -25.07 0.55 8.89
CA GLY A 191 -25.49 1.69 9.71
C GLY A 191 -24.62 1.95 10.95
N ASP A 192 -23.73 1.03 11.34
CA ASP A 192 -22.76 1.27 12.42
C ASP A 192 -21.76 2.34 11.98
N GLU A 193 -21.27 3.13 12.94
CA GLU A 193 -20.28 4.18 12.69
C GLU A 193 -18.87 3.63 12.88
N LEU A 194 -17.94 4.07 12.02
CA LEU A 194 -16.52 3.80 12.12
C LEU A 194 -15.74 5.11 11.95
N GLU A 195 -14.68 5.24 12.73
CA GLU A 195 -13.73 6.34 12.63
C GLU A 195 -12.48 5.88 11.87
N LEU A 196 -11.95 6.75 11.02
CA LEU A 196 -10.77 6.50 10.21
C LEU A 196 -9.83 7.70 10.28
N ASP A 197 -8.55 7.40 10.14
CA ASP A 197 -7.49 8.41 9.97
C ASP A 197 -6.75 8.13 8.67
N GLY A 198 -6.42 9.18 7.93
CA GLY A 198 -5.70 9.08 6.67
C GLY A 198 -5.71 10.37 5.85
N PRO A 199 -5.17 10.35 4.63
CA PRO A 199 -4.59 9.19 3.94
C PRO A 199 -3.13 8.92 4.36
N TYR A 200 -2.70 7.68 4.23
CA TYR A 200 -1.33 7.24 4.43
C TYR A 200 -0.82 6.48 3.19
N GLY A 201 0.50 6.30 3.12
CA GLY A 201 1.15 5.49 2.10
C GLY A 201 1.69 6.30 0.92
N CYS A 202 2.80 5.79 0.35
CA CYS A 202 3.50 6.36 -0.80
C CYS A 202 3.33 5.51 -2.07
N PHE A 203 2.47 4.48 -2.01
CA PHE A 203 2.10 3.68 -3.18
C PHE A 203 1.08 4.44 -4.03
N THR A 204 1.57 5.38 -4.85
CA THR A 204 0.75 6.27 -5.66
C THR A 204 1.15 6.21 -7.12
N LEU A 205 0.20 6.53 -8.02
CA LEU A 205 0.50 6.58 -9.45
C LEU A 205 1.51 7.71 -9.75
N LYS A 206 2.59 7.36 -10.44
CA LYS A 206 3.55 8.34 -10.94
C LYS A 206 3.05 8.89 -12.28
N GLU A 207 2.22 9.94 -12.22
CA GLU A 207 1.51 10.51 -13.38
C GLU A 207 2.46 11.17 -14.39
N TRP A 208 3.63 11.62 -13.93
CA TRP A 208 4.68 12.19 -14.76
C TRP A 208 5.42 11.16 -15.64
N SER A 209 5.30 9.86 -15.30
CA SER A 209 5.93 8.78 -16.05
C SER A 209 5.04 8.31 -17.21
N ASP A 210 5.64 8.13 -18.37
CA ASP A 210 5.00 7.53 -19.56
C ASP A 210 5.42 6.06 -19.79
N ARG A 211 6.24 5.50 -18.88
CA ARG A 211 6.71 4.11 -18.93
C ARG A 211 5.53 3.15 -18.81
N ARG A 212 5.59 2.02 -19.53
CA ARG A 212 4.61 0.93 -19.40
C ARG A 212 4.50 0.48 -17.94
N MET A 213 3.29 0.22 -17.47
CA MET A 213 3.03 -0.28 -16.12
C MET A 213 2.93 -1.80 -16.09
N VAL A 214 3.63 -2.42 -15.14
CA VAL A 214 3.45 -3.84 -14.78
C VAL A 214 2.93 -3.88 -13.34
N CYS A 215 1.66 -4.19 -13.17
CA CYS A 215 1.05 -4.35 -11.85
C CYS A 215 1.06 -5.82 -11.44
N ILE A 216 1.48 -6.11 -10.21
CA ILE A 216 1.47 -7.45 -9.61
C ILE A 216 0.67 -7.39 -8.32
N GLY A 217 -0.48 -8.05 -8.29
CA GLY A 217 -1.36 -8.05 -7.13
C GLY A 217 -1.72 -9.44 -6.65
N GLY A 218 -2.12 -9.57 -5.38
CA GLY A 218 -2.62 -10.81 -4.81
C GLY A 218 -3.52 -10.58 -3.61
N GLY A 219 -4.61 -11.33 -3.49
CA GLY A 219 -5.57 -11.17 -2.41
C GLY A 219 -6.16 -9.76 -2.36
N ALA A 220 -6.17 -9.13 -1.17
CA ALA A 220 -6.65 -7.76 -1.01
C ALA A 220 -5.76 -6.69 -1.69
N GLY A 221 -4.55 -7.07 -2.20
CA GLY A 221 -3.73 -6.20 -3.06
C GLY A 221 -4.41 -5.77 -4.37
N MET A 222 -5.57 -6.34 -4.67
CA MET A 222 -6.49 -5.83 -5.69
C MET A 222 -6.90 -4.36 -5.42
N ALA A 223 -7.12 -3.97 -4.16
CA ALA A 223 -7.68 -2.67 -3.79
C ALA A 223 -6.87 -1.47 -4.32
N PRO A 224 -5.58 -1.30 -3.98
CA PRO A 224 -4.83 -0.13 -4.45
C PRO A 224 -4.60 -0.16 -5.96
N ILE A 225 -4.44 -1.35 -6.57
CA ILE A 225 -4.31 -1.44 -8.03
C ILE A 225 -5.61 -1.02 -8.73
N LEU A 226 -6.78 -1.43 -8.22
CA LEU A 226 -8.07 -0.94 -8.74
C LEU A 226 -8.19 0.57 -8.62
N SER A 227 -7.77 1.15 -7.50
CA SER A 227 -7.77 2.60 -7.32
C SER A 227 -6.93 3.30 -8.39
N LEU A 228 -5.71 2.78 -8.70
CA LEU A 228 -4.89 3.31 -9.79
C LEU A 228 -5.56 3.18 -11.15
N LEU A 229 -6.09 2.00 -11.49
CA LEU A 229 -6.73 1.75 -12.80
C LEU A 229 -8.00 2.58 -13.00
N ARG A 230 -8.84 2.71 -11.97
CA ARG A 230 -10.03 3.56 -11.98
C ARG A 230 -9.65 5.02 -12.21
N HIS A 231 -8.62 5.50 -11.51
CA HIS A 231 -8.11 6.86 -11.66
C HIS A 231 -7.57 7.12 -13.08
N MET A 232 -6.80 6.16 -13.64
CA MET A 232 -6.32 6.28 -15.01
C MET A 232 -7.46 6.44 -16.03
N VAL A 233 -8.58 5.74 -15.80
CA VAL A 233 -9.77 5.90 -16.65
C VAL A 233 -10.40 7.27 -16.46
N GLU A 234 -10.57 7.75 -15.22
CA GLU A 234 -11.19 9.05 -14.91
C GLU A 234 -10.38 10.22 -15.46
N GLU A 235 -9.07 10.18 -15.36
CA GLU A 235 -8.16 11.24 -15.81
C GLU A 235 -7.67 11.05 -17.26
N ASN A 236 -8.14 10.01 -17.95
CA ASN A 236 -7.74 9.67 -19.32
C ASN A 236 -6.22 9.51 -19.48
N ILE A 237 -5.57 8.83 -18.53
CA ILE A 237 -4.13 8.55 -18.56
C ILE A 237 -3.87 7.41 -19.54
N GLU A 238 -3.28 7.71 -20.67
CA GLU A 238 -2.98 6.77 -21.75
C GLU A 238 -1.62 6.08 -21.54
N ARG A 239 -1.54 5.16 -20.56
CA ARG A 239 -0.36 4.32 -20.32
C ARG A 239 -0.69 2.85 -20.55
N PRO A 240 0.16 2.08 -21.26
CA PRO A 240 -0.04 0.64 -21.37
C PRO A 240 0.10 -0.02 -20.00
N VAL A 241 -0.83 -0.92 -19.64
CA VAL A 241 -0.83 -1.61 -18.36
C VAL A 241 -0.99 -3.11 -18.56
N THR A 242 -0.10 -3.90 -17.96
CA THR A 242 -0.33 -5.33 -17.73
C THR A 242 -0.55 -5.58 -16.25
N PHE A 243 -1.69 -6.16 -15.88
CA PHE A 243 -2.02 -6.50 -14.52
C PHE A 243 -1.99 -8.00 -14.31
N TYR A 244 -0.99 -8.49 -13.59
CA TYR A 244 -0.84 -9.88 -13.14
C TYR A 244 -1.47 -10.03 -11.76
N TYR A 245 -2.44 -10.93 -11.64
CA TYR A 245 -3.10 -11.18 -10.36
C TYR A 245 -2.91 -12.62 -9.91
N GLY A 246 -2.14 -12.79 -8.83
CA GLY A 246 -1.86 -14.07 -8.21
C GLY A 246 -3.03 -14.54 -7.33
N ALA A 247 -3.54 -15.72 -7.65
CA ALA A 247 -4.56 -16.44 -6.88
C ALA A 247 -4.19 -17.92 -6.77
N ARG A 248 -4.80 -18.66 -5.84
CA ARG A 248 -4.58 -20.11 -5.73
C ARG A 248 -5.37 -20.85 -6.80
N ASN A 249 -6.63 -20.51 -6.92
CA ASN A 249 -7.57 -21.16 -7.83
C ASN A 249 -8.65 -20.15 -8.31
N PRO A 250 -9.52 -20.51 -9.26
CA PRO A 250 -10.52 -19.60 -9.82
C PRO A 250 -11.47 -18.97 -8.81
N THR A 251 -11.78 -19.64 -7.70
CA THR A 251 -12.71 -19.10 -6.68
C THR A 251 -12.12 -17.97 -5.85
N ASP A 252 -10.81 -17.74 -5.96
CA ASP A 252 -10.10 -16.61 -5.35
C ASP A 252 -10.06 -15.37 -6.28
N LEU A 253 -10.59 -15.49 -7.52
CA LEU A 253 -10.70 -14.38 -8.45
C LEU A 253 -12.02 -13.62 -8.22
N PHE A 254 -11.96 -12.30 -8.23
CA PHE A 254 -13.13 -11.44 -8.04
C PHE A 254 -12.99 -10.13 -8.81
N TYR A 255 -14.05 -9.36 -8.93
CA TYR A 255 -14.15 -8.12 -9.71
C TYR A 255 -13.80 -8.30 -11.20
N LEU A 256 -13.93 -9.51 -11.74
CA LEU A 256 -13.56 -9.84 -13.11
C LEU A 256 -14.36 -9.01 -14.15
N ASP A 257 -15.65 -8.82 -13.93
CA ASP A 257 -16.51 -8.00 -14.80
C ASP A 257 -16.04 -6.54 -14.81
N GLU A 258 -15.68 -6.01 -13.64
CA GLU A 258 -15.18 -4.65 -13.51
C GLU A 258 -13.82 -4.48 -14.20
N ILE A 259 -12.89 -5.41 -13.96
CA ILE A 259 -11.58 -5.42 -14.64
C ILE A 259 -11.77 -5.48 -16.16
N SER A 260 -12.73 -6.29 -16.63
CA SER A 260 -13.08 -6.35 -18.06
C SER A 260 -13.61 -5.01 -18.59
N GLN A 261 -14.41 -4.30 -17.79
CA GLN A 261 -14.92 -2.99 -18.17
C GLN A 261 -13.84 -1.91 -18.20
N LEU A 262 -12.96 -1.88 -17.19
CA LEU A 262 -11.78 -1.02 -17.16
C LEU A 262 -10.88 -1.26 -18.36
N GLY A 263 -10.65 -2.54 -18.70
CA GLY A 263 -9.85 -2.92 -19.86
C GLY A 263 -10.39 -2.47 -21.22
N LYS A 264 -11.69 -2.15 -21.32
CA LYS A 264 -12.27 -1.56 -22.54
C LYS A 264 -12.05 -0.05 -22.64
N GLN A 265 -11.72 0.60 -21.53
CA GLN A 265 -11.53 2.04 -21.42
C GLN A 265 -10.05 2.43 -21.37
N LEU A 266 -9.21 1.54 -20.86
CA LEU A 266 -7.75 1.74 -20.78
C LEU A 266 -7.06 1.40 -22.10
N THR A 267 -6.09 2.21 -22.49
CA THR A 267 -5.26 1.96 -23.67
C THR A 267 -4.29 0.81 -23.41
N HIS A 268 -4.31 -0.22 -24.28
CA HIS A 268 -3.41 -1.36 -24.18
C HIS A 268 -3.38 -2.05 -22.80
N PHE A 269 -4.57 -2.28 -22.23
CA PHE A 269 -4.72 -3.01 -20.97
C PHE A 269 -4.73 -4.53 -21.20
N ARG A 270 -3.99 -5.25 -20.38
CA ARG A 270 -3.99 -6.71 -20.33
C ARG A 270 -4.12 -7.18 -18.87
N PHE A 271 -5.09 -8.04 -18.60
CA PHE A 271 -5.24 -8.73 -17.33
C PHE A 271 -4.81 -10.17 -17.44
N VAL A 272 -3.97 -10.64 -16.51
CA VAL A 272 -3.40 -12.00 -16.50
C VAL A 272 -3.64 -12.64 -15.13
N PRO A 273 -4.71 -13.44 -14.97
CA PRO A 273 -4.88 -14.26 -13.78
C PRO A 273 -3.78 -15.34 -13.72
N CYS A 274 -3.07 -15.43 -12.59
CA CYS A 274 -2.00 -16.40 -12.34
C CYS A 274 -2.47 -17.37 -11.25
N LEU A 275 -2.66 -18.65 -11.60
CA LEU A 275 -3.21 -19.65 -10.69
C LEU A 275 -2.15 -20.64 -10.26
N SER A 276 -1.85 -20.70 -8.96
CA SER A 276 -0.79 -21.56 -8.40
C SER A 276 -1.23 -22.99 -8.11
N GLU A 277 -2.54 -23.26 -8.05
CA GLU A 277 -3.11 -24.60 -7.89
C GLU A 277 -3.69 -25.11 -9.21
N THR A 278 -4.04 -26.40 -9.28
CA THR A 278 -4.66 -27.00 -10.45
C THR A 278 -6.13 -26.58 -10.58
N TRP A 279 -6.59 -26.32 -11.80
CA TRP A 279 -7.99 -26.03 -12.16
C TRP A 279 -8.41 -26.80 -13.42
N PRO A 280 -9.72 -26.86 -13.73
CA PRO A 280 -10.22 -27.58 -14.90
C PRO A 280 -9.61 -27.05 -16.21
N GLU A 281 -9.21 -27.96 -17.10
CA GLU A 281 -8.73 -27.61 -18.44
C GLU A 281 -9.77 -26.76 -19.19
N GLY A 282 -9.29 -25.71 -19.85
CA GLY A 282 -10.14 -24.81 -20.65
C GLY A 282 -10.91 -23.78 -19.81
N TRP A 283 -10.62 -23.63 -18.53
CA TRP A 283 -11.20 -22.55 -17.75
C TRP A 283 -10.72 -21.19 -18.30
N SER A 284 -11.65 -20.37 -18.70
CA SER A 284 -11.41 -18.97 -19.02
C SER A 284 -12.64 -18.16 -18.67
N GLU A 285 -12.47 -17.07 -17.96
CA GLU A 285 -13.51 -16.06 -17.76
C GLU A 285 -13.03 -14.73 -18.30
N ILE A 286 -13.99 -13.85 -18.68
CA ILE A 286 -13.72 -12.50 -19.20
C ILE A 286 -12.80 -12.41 -20.44
N GLY A 287 -12.65 -13.51 -21.19
CA GLY A 287 -11.80 -13.54 -22.40
C GLY A 287 -10.28 -13.56 -22.13
N ALA A 288 -9.87 -13.63 -20.86
CA ALA A 288 -8.49 -13.87 -20.47
C ALA A 288 -8.30 -15.34 -20.10
N ALA A 289 -7.29 -15.99 -20.69
CA ALA A 289 -6.85 -17.30 -20.23
C ALA A 289 -6.03 -17.13 -18.97
N ALA A 290 -6.31 -17.94 -17.95
CA ALA A 290 -5.45 -17.99 -16.77
C ALA A 290 -4.12 -18.66 -17.08
N GLU A 291 -3.05 -18.15 -16.48
CA GLU A 291 -1.72 -18.71 -16.57
C GLU A 291 -1.42 -19.58 -15.33
N SER A 292 -0.74 -20.71 -15.56
CA SER A 292 -0.35 -21.62 -14.48
C SER A 292 0.95 -21.19 -13.84
N GLY A 293 0.99 -21.22 -12.49
CA GLY A 293 2.16 -20.99 -11.67
C GLY A 293 2.00 -19.80 -10.70
N LEU A 294 3.05 -19.56 -9.93
CA LEU A 294 3.14 -18.37 -9.11
C LEU A 294 3.20 -17.10 -9.97
N VAL A 295 2.64 -16.00 -9.50
CA VAL A 295 2.58 -14.75 -10.28
C VAL A 295 3.95 -14.29 -10.76
N THR A 296 4.99 -14.45 -9.96
CA THR A 296 6.38 -14.09 -10.31
C THR A 296 6.94 -14.98 -11.42
N GLU A 297 6.63 -16.28 -11.42
CA GLU A 297 7.03 -17.22 -12.50
C GLU A 297 6.32 -16.87 -13.81
N VAL A 298 5.07 -16.43 -13.71
CA VAL A 298 4.29 -16.00 -14.88
C VAL A 298 4.86 -14.72 -15.46
N VAL A 299 5.17 -13.73 -14.62
CA VAL A 299 5.81 -12.48 -15.06
C VAL A 299 7.16 -12.76 -15.73
N ASP A 300 8.03 -13.56 -15.12
CA ASP A 300 9.36 -13.91 -15.63
C ASP A 300 9.30 -14.54 -17.04
N ARG A 301 8.34 -15.43 -17.28
CA ARG A 301 8.22 -16.09 -18.60
C ARG A 301 7.47 -15.29 -19.67
N MET A 302 6.64 -14.30 -19.26
CA MET A 302 5.76 -13.59 -20.20
C MET A 302 6.22 -12.17 -20.51
N GLU A 303 6.99 -11.55 -19.65
CA GLU A 303 7.44 -10.16 -19.80
C GLU A 303 8.88 -10.12 -20.34
N THR A 304 9.14 -9.05 -21.07
CA THR A 304 10.48 -8.68 -21.53
C THR A 304 10.66 -7.18 -21.33
N GLY A 305 11.92 -6.72 -21.16
CA GLY A 305 12.20 -5.29 -20.94
C GLY A 305 11.57 -4.79 -19.64
N LEU A 306 11.69 -5.56 -18.54
CA LEU A 306 11.20 -5.18 -17.23
C LEU A 306 11.88 -3.89 -16.74
N ASP A 307 13.16 -3.68 -17.07
CA ASP A 307 13.94 -2.48 -16.78
C ASP A 307 13.39 -1.20 -17.44
N GLU A 308 12.55 -1.35 -18.48
CA GLU A 308 11.86 -0.24 -19.16
C GLU A 308 10.46 0.07 -18.61
N CYS A 309 10.04 -0.58 -17.53
CA CYS A 309 8.69 -0.47 -16.96
C CYS A 309 8.69 0.18 -15.57
N ASP A 310 7.54 0.72 -15.17
CA ASP A 310 7.24 0.99 -13.76
C ASP A 310 6.44 -0.17 -13.18
N HIS A 311 6.87 -0.67 -12.03
CA HIS A 311 6.29 -1.83 -11.36
C HIS A 311 5.48 -1.42 -10.14
N TYR A 312 4.24 -1.89 -10.04
CA TYR A 312 3.33 -1.64 -8.92
C TYR A 312 2.95 -2.96 -8.24
N LEU A 313 3.58 -3.24 -7.09
CA LEU A 313 3.49 -4.52 -6.39
C LEU A 313 2.64 -4.39 -5.13
N CYS A 314 1.58 -5.20 -4.98
CA CYS A 314 0.72 -5.07 -3.81
C CYS A 314 0.12 -6.40 -3.34
N GLY A 315 0.21 -6.67 -2.05
CA GLY A 315 -0.37 -7.87 -1.45
C GLY A 315 0.51 -8.55 -0.38
N PRO A 316 0.43 -9.89 -0.25
CA PRO A 316 1.15 -10.62 0.78
C PRO A 316 2.67 -10.41 0.70
N PRO A 317 3.36 -10.16 1.85
CA PRO A 317 4.79 -9.91 1.86
C PRO A 317 5.64 -10.93 1.08
N PRO A 318 5.44 -12.27 1.21
CA PRO A 318 6.25 -13.23 0.44
C PRO A 318 6.11 -13.09 -1.08
N MET A 319 4.93 -12.69 -1.58
CA MET A 319 4.72 -12.44 -3.01
C MET A 319 5.44 -11.17 -3.46
N VAL A 320 5.34 -10.10 -2.68
CA VAL A 320 5.98 -8.83 -3.00
C VAL A 320 7.51 -8.97 -2.92
N ASP A 321 8.04 -9.67 -1.90
CA ASP A 321 9.48 -9.95 -1.77
C ASP A 321 10.03 -10.74 -2.97
N ALA A 322 9.30 -11.78 -3.39
CA ALA A 322 9.68 -12.56 -4.57
C ALA A 322 9.62 -11.73 -5.87
N ALA A 323 8.65 -10.81 -5.99
CA ALA A 323 8.55 -9.92 -7.12
C ALA A 323 9.70 -8.90 -7.14
N ILE A 324 10.04 -8.29 -6.01
CA ILE A 324 11.20 -7.39 -5.90
C ILE A 324 12.48 -8.12 -6.31
N ALA A 325 12.73 -9.32 -5.75
CA ALA A 325 13.91 -10.11 -6.11
C ALA A 325 13.98 -10.46 -7.60
N LEU A 326 12.83 -10.76 -8.24
CA LEU A 326 12.76 -10.98 -9.69
C LEU A 326 13.14 -9.71 -10.46
N LEU A 327 12.65 -8.55 -10.04
CA LEU A 327 12.92 -7.27 -10.71
C LEU A 327 14.39 -6.85 -10.55
N GLU A 328 14.98 -7.04 -9.37
CA GLU A 328 16.40 -6.80 -9.11
C GLU A 328 17.30 -7.70 -9.99
N LEU A 329 16.92 -8.98 -10.17
CA LEU A 329 17.62 -9.90 -11.08
C LEU A 329 17.52 -9.50 -12.56
N ASN A 330 16.55 -8.66 -12.91
CA ASN A 330 16.37 -8.09 -14.24
C ASN A 330 16.86 -6.63 -14.34
N ASP A 331 17.73 -6.21 -13.43
CA ASP A 331 18.39 -4.89 -13.41
C ASP A 331 17.38 -3.70 -13.37
N VAL A 332 16.18 -3.91 -12.81
CA VAL A 332 15.19 -2.83 -12.65
C VAL A 332 15.66 -1.86 -11.56
N PRO A 333 15.81 -0.56 -11.85
CA PRO A 333 16.18 0.43 -10.85
C PRO A 333 15.11 0.55 -9.75
N CYS A 334 15.53 0.75 -8.51
CA CYS A 334 14.62 0.78 -7.35
C CYS A 334 13.58 1.91 -7.42
N GLU A 335 13.89 3.03 -8.07
CA GLU A 335 12.95 4.14 -8.30
C GLU A 335 11.76 3.77 -9.21
N HIS A 336 11.83 2.65 -9.94
CA HIS A 336 10.76 2.10 -10.76
C HIS A 336 10.01 0.92 -10.12
N ILE A 337 10.32 0.62 -8.85
CA ILE A 337 9.68 -0.45 -8.08
C ILE A 337 8.86 0.15 -6.95
N HIS A 338 7.55 0.28 -7.15
CA HIS A 338 6.60 0.80 -6.16
C HIS A 338 5.88 -0.38 -5.51
N TYR A 339 5.88 -0.45 -4.18
CA TYR A 339 5.26 -1.59 -3.50
C TYR A 339 4.53 -1.22 -2.20
N ASP A 340 3.50 -2.01 -1.89
CA ASP A 340 2.79 -2.00 -0.62
C ASP A 340 2.63 -3.42 -0.10
N LYS A 341 3.32 -3.77 1.00
CA LYS A 341 3.31 -5.07 1.64
C LYS A 341 2.23 -5.12 2.71
N PHE A 342 1.26 -6.00 2.57
CA PHE A 342 0.17 -6.18 3.53
C PHE A 342 0.63 -7.03 4.71
N THR A 343 1.28 -6.40 5.67
CA THR A 343 1.75 -7.05 6.88
C THR A 343 0.59 -7.28 7.85
N THR A 344 0.66 -8.37 8.62
CA THR A 344 -0.24 -8.56 9.76
C THR A 344 0.36 -7.84 10.96
N SER A 345 -0.46 -7.06 11.67
CA SER A 345 -0.02 -6.39 12.91
C SER A 345 0.46 -7.44 13.93
N VAL A 346 1.61 -7.20 14.54
CA VAL A 346 2.12 -8.03 15.64
C VAL A 346 1.51 -7.50 16.93
N GLU A 347 0.70 -8.33 17.60
CA GLU A 347 0.21 -8.06 18.96
C GLU A 347 1.33 -8.09 20.01
#